data_fe07308e427cb628c845d4378975312e
#
_entry.id   fe07308e427cb628c845d4378975312e
#
_cell.length_a   1.000
_cell.length_b   1.000
_cell.length_c   1.000
_cell.angle_alpha   90.00
_cell.angle_beta   90.00
_cell.angle_gamma   90.00
#
_symmetry.space_group_name_H-M   'P 1'
#
loop_
_entity.id
_entity.type
_entity.pdbx_description
1 polymer ?
#
loop_
_entity_poly.entity_id
_entity_poly.type
_entity_poly.pdbx_seq_one_letter_code
_entity_poly.pdbx_strand_id
1 'polypeptide(L)'
;MQLRKVAIGLIVIASLSTLTACGAGENAAARNITKVTDGAETEVITDTSALKLRGILLVAQPDGSAVLVGTIINANSTPDSLLGISANNVLATITNESNVISENIPMIFEGDSANAKAVIPGLGVKAGNTVELSFFFNTAGVVTVKVIVRDKRDTYAGVTA
;
A
#
# COMPACT_ATOMS: atom_id res chain seq x y z
N MET A 1 54.65 -31.73 19.90
CA MET A 1 53.27 -31.83 20.43
C MET A 1 52.58 -30.47 20.57
N GLN A 2 53.32 -29.41 20.76
CA GLN A 2 52.78 -28.00 20.88
C GLN A 2 52.27 -27.43 19.55
N LEU A 3 52.97 -27.64 18.42
CA LEU A 3 52.55 -27.11 17.10
C LEU A 3 51.21 -27.64 16.62
N ARG A 4 50.87 -28.89 16.88
CA ARG A 4 49.57 -29.50 16.52
C ARG A 4 48.41 -28.87 17.29
N LYS A 5 48.60 -28.48 18.54
CA LYS A 5 47.59 -27.82 19.37
C LYS A 5 47.32 -26.38 18.91
N VAL A 6 48.37 -25.67 18.48
CA VAL A 6 48.25 -24.32 17.93
C VAL A 6 47.55 -24.31 16.56
N ALA A 7 47.88 -25.30 15.71
CA ALA A 7 47.21 -25.43 14.41
C ALA A 7 45.70 -25.72 14.52
N ILE A 8 45.28 -26.56 15.46
CA ILE A 8 43.89 -26.88 15.74
C ILE A 8 43.13 -25.63 16.26
N GLY A 9 43.77 -24.86 17.16
CA GLY A 9 43.19 -23.61 17.67
C GLY A 9 42.96 -22.57 16.60
N LEU A 10 43.86 -22.40 15.64
CA LEU A 10 43.73 -21.48 14.53
C LEU A 10 42.60 -21.87 13.56
N ILE A 11 42.40 -23.16 13.29
CA ILE A 11 41.34 -23.66 12.42
C ILE A 11 39.94 -23.43 13.05
N VAL A 12 39.84 -23.61 14.37
CA VAL A 12 38.56 -23.40 15.09
C VAL A 12 38.19 -21.92 15.10
N ILE A 13 39.14 -21.00 15.27
CA ILE A 13 38.87 -19.54 15.23
C ILE A 13 38.49 -19.10 13.81
N ALA A 14 39.11 -19.63 12.77
CA ALA A 14 38.78 -19.32 11.39
C ALA A 14 37.38 -19.81 10.98
N SER A 15 36.92 -20.95 11.51
CA SER A 15 35.56 -21.45 11.20
C SER A 15 34.45 -20.72 11.96
N LEU A 16 34.72 -20.09 13.11
CA LEU A 16 33.71 -19.27 13.79
C LEU A 16 33.46 -17.93 13.10
N SER A 17 34.40 -17.38 12.37
CA SER A 17 34.26 -16.09 11.67
C SER A 17 33.36 -16.16 10.43
N THR A 18 33.07 -17.34 9.89
CA THR A 18 32.22 -17.51 8.69
C THR A 18 30.72 -17.62 9.01
N LEU A 19 30.32 -17.77 10.27
CA LEU A 19 28.93 -17.92 10.66
C LEU A 19 28.15 -16.57 10.79
N THR A 20 28.84 -15.43 10.74
CA THR A 20 28.19 -14.13 10.94
C THR A 20 27.75 -13.45 9.62
N ALA A 21 27.93 -14.10 8.48
CA ALA A 21 27.71 -13.48 7.15
C ALA A 21 26.30 -13.65 6.60
N CYS A 22 25.37 -14.34 7.29
CA CYS A 22 24.02 -14.54 6.80
C CYS A 22 23.07 -13.43 7.28
N GLY A 23 22.93 -12.39 6.48
CA GLY A 23 21.71 -11.59 6.47
C GLY A 23 21.56 -10.49 7.53
N ALA A 24 22.60 -10.16 8.30
CA ALA A 24 22.55 -9.09 9.30
C ALA A 24 23.39 -7.87 8.86
N GLY A 25 22.98 -7.19 7.84
CA GLY A 25 23.63 -5.96 7.36
C GLY A 25 22.64 -4.88 6.98
N GLU A 26 23.13 -3.68 6.76
CA GLU A 26 22.33 -2.53 6.32
C GLU A 26 21.61 -2.80 4.98
N ASN A 27 22.14 -3.74 4.18
CA ASN A 27 21.58 -4.21 2.91
C ASN A 27 20.84 -5.55 3.02
N ALA A 28 20.50 -6.03 4.22
CA ALA A 28 19.72 -7.25 4.37
C ALA A 28 18.38 -7.14 3.62
N ALA A 29 18.03 -8.16 2.84
CA ALA A 29 16.78 -8.19 2.07
C ALA A 29 15.54 -7.89 2.94
N ALA A 30 15.55 -8.33 4.21
CA ALA A 30 14.49 -8.07 5.17
C ALA A 30 14.34 -6.57 5.54
N ARG A 31 15.40 -5.75 5.43
CA ARG A 31 15.32 -4.29 5.66
C ARG A 31 14.78 -3.54 4.43
N ASN A 32 14.90 -4.13 3.26
CA ASN A 32 14.42 -3.55 2.00
C ASN A 32 12.96 -3.93 1.71
N ILE A 33 12.35 -4.80 2.52
CA ILE A 33 10.91 -5.08 2.43
C ILE A 33 10.17 -3.95 3.13
N THR A 34 9.79 -2.94 2.35
CA THR A 34 9.00 -1.80 2.82
C THR A 34 7.50 -2.05 2.76
N LYS A 35 7.06 -3.15 2.13
CA LYS A 35 5.65 -3.47 1.93
C LYS A 35 5.35 -4.90 2.36
N VAL A 36 4.39 -5.03 3.28
CA VAL A 36 3.88 -6.32 3.78
C VAL A 36 2.45 -6.58 3.28
N THR A 37 1.87 -5.64 2.51
CA THR A 37 0.50 -5.70 2.02
C THR A 37 0.45 -5.81 0.50
N ASP A 38 -0.62 -6.41 -0.01
CA ASP A 38 -0.89 -6.53 -1.45
C ASP A 38 -1.19 -5.19 -2.14
N GLY A 39 -1.57 -4.18 -1.37
CA GLY A 39 -1.95 -2.86 -1.87
C GLY A 39 -0.74 -1.98 -2.21
N ALA A 40 -0.94 -1.09 -3.16
CA ALA A 40 0.01 -0.05 -3.48
C ALA A 40 0.04 1.03 -2.39
N GLU A 41 1.20 1.66 -2.24
CA GLU A 41 1.39 2.78 -1.35
C GLU A 41 2.02 3.95 -2.11
N THR A 42 1.57 5.14 -1.78
CA THR A 42 2.19 6.38 -2.27
C THR A 42 1.99 7.48 -1.24
N GLU A 43 2.78 8.53 -1.34
CA GLU A 43 2.63 9.72 -0.51
C GLU A 43 2.99 10.96 -1.30
N VAL A 44 2.32 12.05 -0.97
CA VAL A 44 2.59 13.38 -1.49
C VAL A 44 2.94 14.27 -0.31
N ILE A 45 4.19 14.71 -0.27
CA ILE A 45 4.71 15.60 0.78
C ILE A 45 5.22 16.86 0.09
N THR A 46 4.56 17.97 0.41
CA THR A 46 4.90 19.33 -0.01
C THR A 46 4.79 20.26 1.18
N ASP A 47 5.10 21.53 1.03
CA ASP A 47 4.94 22.54 2.09
C ASP A 47 3.48 22.68 2.56
N THR A 48 2.51 22.37 1.69
CA THR A 48 1.07 22.53 1.93
C THR A 48 0.29 21.23 2.04
N SER A 49 0.91 20.08 1.76
CA SER A 49 0.23 18.78 1.75
C SER A 49 1.14 17.68 2.28
N ALA A 50 0.57 16.75 3.04
CA ALA A 50 1.24 15.54 3.52
C ALA A 50 0.27 14.36 3.50
N LEU A 51 -0.18 13.99 2.29
CA LEU A 51 -1.12 12.87 2.11
C LEU A 51 -0.36 11.55 1.97
N LYS A 52 -0.85 10.54 2.68
CA LYS A 52 -0.36 9.16 2.63
C LYS A 52 -1.49 8.24 2.19
N LEU A 53 -1.31 7.57 1.07
CA LEU A 53 -2.19 6.55 0.55
C LEU A 53 -1.60 5.18 0.87
N ARG A 54 -2.34 4.32 1.54
CA ARG A 54 -1.86 3.04 2.07
C ARG A 54 -2.79 1.89 1.70
N GLY A 55 -2.20 0.76 1.29
CA GLY A 55 -2.95 -0.46 0.99
C GLY A 55 -3.92 -0.32 -0.19
N ILE A 56 -3.64 0.55 -1.16
CA ILE A 56 -4.55 0.86 -2.25
C ILE A 56 -4.59 -0.29 -3.26
N LEU A 57 -5.76 -0.87 -3.45
CA LEU A 57 -6.03 -1.89 -4.46
C LEU A 57 -7.50 -1.83 -4.94
N LEU A 58 -7.80 -2.56 -5.97
CA LEU A 58 -9.16 -2.75 -6.47
C LEU A 58 -9.62 -4.19 -6.28
N VAL A 59 -10.89 -4.38 -5.94
CA VAL A 59 -11.55 -5.70 -5.91
C VAL A 59 -12.56 -5.78 -7.03
N ALA A 60 -12.30 -6.66 -8.02
CA ALA A 60 -13.21 -6.88 -9.13
C ALA A 60 -14.51 -7.53 -8.67
N GLN A 61 -15.64 -7.02 -9.16
CA GLN A 61 -16.95 -7.54 -8.86
C GLN A 61 -17.51 -8.35 -10.05
N PRO A 62 -18.45 -9.28 -9.80
CA PRO A 62 -19.03 -10.12 -10.85
C PRO A 62 -19.80 -9.33 -11.92
N ASP A 63 -20.30 -8.13 -11.59
CA ASP A 63 -21.02 -7.21 -12.50
C ASP A 63 -20.10 -6.38 -13.39
N GLY A 64 -18.79 -6.58 -13.29
CA GLY A 64 -17.79 -5.83 -14.05
C GLY A 64 -17.41 -4.49 -13.42
N SER A 65 -17.96 -4.12 -12.26
CA SER A 65 -17.47 -3.00 -11.48
C SER A 65 -16.20 -3.38 -10.69
N ALA A 66 -15.56 -2.40 -10.07
CA ALA A 66 -14.47 -2.62 -9.13
C ALA A 66 -14.63 -1.71 -7.91
N VAL A 67 -14.30 -2.23 -6.74
CA VAL A 67 -14.40 -1.51 -5.47
C VAL A 67 -13.00 -1.19 -4.98
N LEU A 68 -12.80 0.06 -4.56
CA LEU A 68 -11.55 0.51 -3.97
C LEU A 68 -11.43 0.02 -2.53
N VAL A 69 -10.26 -0.50 -2.20
CA VAL A 69 -9.84 -0.81 -0.82
C VAL A 69 -8.59 0.00 -0.52
N GLY A 70 -8.48 0.50 0.69
CA GLY A 70 -7.31 1.25 1.14
C GLY A 70 -7.65 2.39 2.08
N THR A 71 -6.63 3.17 2.42
CA THR A 71 -6.74 4.27 3.39
C THR A 71 -6.00 5.49 2.89
N ILE A 72 -6.60 6.67 3.08
CA ILE A 72 -5.97 7.96 2.85
C ILE A 72 -5.84 8.66 4.20
N ILE A 73 -4.65 9.15 4.51
CA ILE A 73 -4.33 9.84 5.75
C ILE A 73 -3.70 11.19 5.39
N ASN A 74 -4.19 12.25 6.00
CA ASN A 74 -3.53 13.55 5.96
C ASN A 74 -2.66 13.73 7.22
N ALA A 75 -1.37 13.90 7.04
CA ALA A 75 -0.42 14.16 8.13
C ALA A 75 -0.08 15.65 8.27
N ASN A 76 -0.74 16.53 7.48
CA ASN A 76 -0.61 17.98 7.59
C ASN A 76 -1.74 18.54 8.46
N SER A 77 -1.45 19.61 9.22
CA SER A 77 -2.45 20.30 10.04
C SER A 77 -3.51 21.02 9.20
N THR A 78 -3.19 21.37 7.94
CA THR A 78 -4.18 21.92 7.00
C THR A 78 -4.99 20.80 6.39
N PRO A 79 -6.33 20.81 6.52
CA PRO A 79 -7.18 19.82 5.88
C PRO A 79 -7.07 19.86 4.35
N ASP A 80 -7.20 18.70 3.70
CA ASP A 80 -7.40 18.59 2.26
C ASP A 80 -8.78 17.99 1.98
N SER A 81 -9.18 17.89 0.73
CA SER A 81 -10.46 17.30 0.32
C SER A 81 -10.26 16.37 -0.87
N LEU A 82 -10.88 15.18 -0.80
CA LEU A 82 -10.98 14.29 -1.93
C LEU A 82 -12.11 14.75 -2.86
N LEU A 83 -11.77 15.15 -4.07
CA LEU A 83 -12.71 15.65 -5.08
C LEU A 83 -13.23 14.55 -5.99
N GLY A 84 -12.46 13.49 -6.19
CA GLY A 84 -12.84 12.38 -7.06
C GLY A 84 -11.76 11.30 -7.15
N ILE A 85 -12.15 10.17 -7.74
CA ILE A 85 -11.24 9.06 -8.06
C ILE A 85 -11.59 8.59 -9.46
N SER A 86 -10.60 8.24 -10.28
CA SER A 86 -10.82 7.57 -11.56
C SER A 86 -9.85 6.38 -11.75
N ALA A 87 -10.29 5.40 -12.52
CA ALA A 87 -9.49 4.26 -12.96
C ALA A 87 -9.60 4.14 -14.48
N ASN A 88 -8.49 4.14 -15.21
CA ASN A 88 -8.49 4.10 -16.67
C ASN A 88 -9.50 5.07 -17.30
N ASN A 89 -9.60 6.30 -16.80
CA ASN A 89 -10.54 7.35 -17.19
C ASN A 89 -12.03 7.08 -16.86
N VAL A 90 -12.35 6.03 -16.12
CA VAL A 90 -13.69 5.79 -15.60
C VAL A 90 -13.79 6.41 -14.21
N LEU A 91 -14.74 7.31 -14.00
CA LEU A 91 -14.95 7.95 -12.71
C LEU A 91 -15.60 6.98 -11.72
N ALA A 92 -15.11 7.00 -10.47
CA ALA A 92 -15.73 6.30 -9.37
C ALA A 92 -16.96 7.04 -8.85
N THR A 93 -17.96 6.27 -8.44
CA THR A 93 -19.03 6.75 -7.56
C THR A 93 -18.50 6.66 -6.12
N ILE A 94 -18.43 7.81 -5.44
CA ILE A 94 -17.93 7.89 -4.07
C ILE A 94 -19.10 8.14 -3.13
N THR A 95 -19.20 7.33 -2.09
CA THR A 95 -20.11 7.54 -0.95
C THR A 95 -19.25 7.66 0.30
N ASN A 96 -19.35 8.76 1.02
CA ASN A 96 -18.57 9.05 2.21
C ASN A 96 -19.37 9.96 3.15
N GLU A 97 -19.01 9.95 4.43
CA GLU A 97 -19.59 10.86 5.42
C GLU A 97 -19.06 12.29 5.25
N SER A 98 -17.82 12.41 4.82
CA SER A 98 -17.16 13.68 4.54
C SER A 98 -16.09 13.49 3.47
N ASN A 99 -15.99 14.43 2.53
CA ASN A 99 -14.89 14.48 1.57
C ASN A 99 -13.64 15.20 2.14
N VAL A 100 -13.75 15.81 3.32
CA VAL A 100 -12.64 16.50 3.99
C VAL A 100 -11.77 15.48 4.72
N ILE A 101 -10.46 15.54 4.48
CA ILE A 101 -9.44 14.71 5.12
C ILE A 101 -8.70 15.57 6.13
N SER A 102 -9.15 15.51 7.37
CA SER A 102 -8.54 16.24 8.49
C SER A 102 -7.23 15.59 8.94
N GLU A 103 -6.43 16.34 9.69
CA GLU A 103 -5.16 15.86 10.23
C GLU A 103 -5.36 14.58 11.04
N ASN A 104 -4.61 13.53 10.69
CA ASN A 104 -4.59 12.21 11.35
C ASN A 104 -5.95 11.50 11.48
N ILE A 105 -6.99 11.97 10.76
CA ILE A 105 -8.28 11.27 10.66
C ILE A 105 -8.29 10.52 9.33
N PRO A 106 -8.23 9.18 9.34
CA PRO A 106 -8.14 8.40 8.11
C PRO A 106 -9.49 8.34 7.37
N MET A 107 -9.43 8.46 6.04
CA MET A 107 -10.54 8.06 5.15
C MET A 107 -10.29 6.61 4.75
N ILE A 108 -11.17 5.70 5.17
CA ILE A 108 -11.01 4.25 5.02
C ILE A 108 -12.04 3.73 4.04
N PHE A 109 -11.58 3.11 2.95
CA PHE A 109 -12.40 2.46 1.95
C PHE A 109 -12.42 0.96 2.24
N GLU A 110 -13.56 0.41 2.59
CA GLU A 110 -13.84 -0.98 2.93
C GLU A 110 -13.25 -1.46 4.28
N GLY A 111 -13.99 -2.41 4.89
CA GLY A 111 -13.70 -2.99 6.20
C GLY A 111 -14.62 -2.45 7.31
N ASP A 112 -14.47 -3.02 8.52
CA ASP A 112 -15.35 -2.73 9.67
C ASP A 112 -15.32 -1.26 10.12
N SER A 113 -14.23 -0.57 9.84
CA SER A 113 -14.05 0.85 10.18
C SER A 113 -14.19 1.79 8.98
N ALA A 114 -14.74 1.29 7.87
CA ALA A 114 -14.91 2.09 6.67
C ALA A 114 -15.84 3.28 6.91
N ASN A 115 -15.40 4.47 6.48
CA ASN A 115 -16.18 5.70 6.48
C ASN A 115 -16.34 6.30 5.07
N ALA A 116 -15.82 5.59 4.08
CA ALA A 116 -15.95 5.93 2.66
C ALA A 116 -16.08 4.65 1.83
N LYS A 117 -16.68 4.78 0.66
CA LYS A 117 -16.78 3.72 -0.34
C LYS A 117 -16.55 4.35 -1.72
N ALA A 118 -15.82 3.66 -2.58
CA ALA A 118 -15.65 4.08 -3.97
C ALA A 118 -15.82 2.88 -4.90
N VAL A 119 -16.77 3.00 -5.81
CA VAL A 119 -17.10 1.97 -6.81
C VAL A 119 -16.84 2.53 -8.19
N ILE A 120 -16.04 1.82 -8.99
CA ILE A 120 -15.76 2.18 -10.39
C ILE A 120 -16.66 1.31 -11.27
N PRO A 121 -17.75 1.87 -11.84
CA PRO A 121 -18.71 1.10 -12.61
C PRO A 121 -18.14 0.69 -13.95
N GLY A 122 -18.44 -0.53 -14.40
CA GLY A 122 -18.11 -0.99 -15.75
C GLY A 122 -16.63 -0.99 -16.11
N LEU A 123 -15.74 -1.02 -15.13
CA LEU A 123 -14.29 -1.02 -15.37
C LEU A 123 -13.82 -2.27 -16.15
N GLY A 124 -14.51 -3.39 -15.98
CA GLY A 124 -14.30 -4.62 -16.76
C GLY A 124 -12.94 -5.31 -16.56
N VAL A 125 -12.21 -4.96 -15.52
CA VAL A 125 -10.89 -5.50 -15.23
C VAL A 125 -10.98 -6.83 -14.49
N LYS A 126 -9.99 -7.69 -14.74
CA LYS A 126 -9.89 -9.02 -14.11
C LYS A 126 -8.86 -9.02 -12.99
N ALA A 127 -9.08 -9.88 -12.00
CA ALA A 127 -8.08 -10.14 -10.96
C ALA A 127 -6.72 -10.50 -11.56
N GLY A 128 -5.66 -10.03 -10.94
CA GLY A 128 -4.28 -10.15 -11.41
C GLY A 128 -3.83 -9.02 -12.35
N ASN A 129 -4.74 -8.25 -12.91
CA ASN A 129 -4.39 -7.08 -13.72
C ASN A 129 -3.91 -5.93 -12.84
N THR A 130 -3.23 -4.98 -13.46
CA THR A 130 -2.82 -3.73 -12.84
C THR A 130 -3.56 -2.58 -13.50
N VAL A 131 -4.04 -1.63 -12.71
CA VAL A 131 -4.81 -0.47 -13.13
C VAL A 131 -4.17 0.79 -12.61
N GLU A 132 -4.21 1.86 -13.37
CA GLU A 132 -3.81 3.18 -12.93
C GLU A 132 -5.02 3.89 -12.30
N LEU A 133 -4.89 4.22 -11.00
CA LEU A 133 -5.85 5.03 -10.25
C LEU A 133 -5.34 6.46 -10.14
N SER A 134 -6.21 7.42 -10.40
CA SER A 134 -5.97 8.84 -10.15
C SER A 134 -6.91 9.34 -9.07
N PHE A 135 -6.35 9.89 -8.02
CA PHE A 135 -7.05 10.58 -6.94
C PHE A 135 -6.93 12.08 -7.17
N PHE A 136 -8.05 12.78 -7.08
CA PHE A 136 -8.10 14.23 -7.27
C PHE A 136 -8.32 14.88 -5.91
N PHE A 137 -7.34 15.65 -5.47
CA PHE A 137 -7.40 16.38 -4.21
C PHE A 137 -7.46 17.88 -4.45
N ASN A 138 -8.02 18.61 -3.50
CA ASN A 138 -8.14 20.07 -3.60
C ASN A 138 -6.78 20.76 -3.49
N THR A 139 -5.95 20.35 -2.52
CA THR A 139 -4.66 20.97 -2.25
C THR A 139 -3.50 20.18 -2.85
N ALA A 140 -3.47 18.86 -2.66
CA ALA A 140 -2.41 18.00 -3.18
C ALA A 140 -2.46 17.81 -4.71
N GLY A 141 -3.58 18.19 -5.36
CA GLY A 141 -3.75 18.02 -6.79
C GLY A 141 -4.04 16.58 -7.20
N VAL A 142 -3.46 16.13 -8.32
CA VAL A 142 -3.68 14.77 -8.84
C VAL A 142 -2.57 13.84 -8.39
N VAL A 143 -2.97 12.75 -7.74
CA VAL A 143 -2.07 11.68 -7.30
C VAL A 143 -2.42 10.41 -8.05
N THR A 144 -1.48 9.90 -8.85
CA THR A 144 -1.68 8.68 -9.63
C THR A 144 -0.87 7.53 -9.04
N VAL A 145 -1.51 6.37 -8.92
CA VAL A 145 -0.89 5.16 -8.37
C VAL A 145 -1.31 3.94 -9.17
N LYS A 146 -0.35 3.07 -9.45
CA LYS A 146 -0.59 1.81 -10.13
C LYS A 146 -0.92 0.73 -9.10
N VAL A 147 -2.12 0.15 -9.20
CA VAL A 147 -2.67 -0.78 -8.21
C VAL A 147 -2.98 -2.14 -8.83
N ILE A 148 -2.90 -3.18 -8.02
CA ILE A 148 -3.35 -4.52 -8.40
C ILE A 148 -4.86 -4.65 -8.26
N VAL A 149 -5.45 -5.45 -9.13
CA VAL A 149 -6.85 -5.89 -9.02
C VAL A 149 -6.88 -7.27 -8.38
N ARG A 150 -7.64 -7.40 -7.30
CA ARG A 150 -7.91 -8.67 -6.61
C ARG A 150 -9.29 -9.20 -6.99
N ASP A 151 -9.50 -10.47 -6.79
CA ASP A 151 -10.81 -11.10 -6.88
C ASP A 151 -11.54 -11.04 -5.52
N LYS A 152 -12.87 -11.21 -5.60
CA LYS A 152 -13.74 -11.20 -4.43
C LYS A 152 -13.70 -12.57 -3.73
N ARG A 153 -12.54 -12.94 -3.16
CA ARG A 153 -12.32 -14.19 -2.43
C ARG A 153 -11.54 -13.94 -1.14
N ASP A 154 -11.55 -14.90 -0.25
CA ASP A 154 -10.80 -14.90 1.00
C ASP A 154 -10.98 -13.58 1.79
N THR A 155 -9.93 -12.84 1.99
CA THR A 155 -9.93 -11.55 2.70
C THR A 155 -10.88 -10.51 2.07
N TYR A 156 -11.13 -10.61 0.76
CA TYR A 156 -11.97 -9.67 0.01
C TYR A 156 -13.38 -10.19 -0.27
N ALA A 157 -13.79 -11.34 0.29
CA ALA A 157 -15.10 -11.94 0.05
C ALA A 157 -16.26 -11.01 0.49
N GLY A 158 -16.06 -10.20 1.53
CA GLY A 158 -17.03 -9.24 2.05
C GLY A 158 -17.14 -7.94 1.26
N VAL A 159 -16.20 -7.64 0.38
CA VAL A 159 -16.19 -6.39 -0.40
C VAL A 159 -17.31 -6.40 -1.44
N THR A 160 -18.19 -5.39 -1.41
CA THR A 160 -19.36 -5.28 -2.30
C THR A 160 -19.40 -3.90 -2.97
N ALA A 161 -19.92 -3.85 -4.20
CA ALA A 161 -20.22 -2.61 -4.89
C ALA A 161 -21.44 -1.88 -4.27
#